data_1e766227094e47d23a9f33969c26972c
#
_entry.id   1e766227094e47d23a9f33969c26972c
#
_cell.length_a   1.000
_cell.length_b   1.000
_cell.length_c   1.000
_cell.angle_alpha   90.00
_cell.angle_beta   90.00
_cell.angle_gamma   90.00
#
_symmetry.space_group_name_H-M   'P 1'
#
loop_
_entity.id
_entity.type
_entity.pdbx_description
1 polymer ?
#
loop_
_entity_poly.entity_id
_entity_poly.type
_entity_poly.pdbx_seq_one_letter_code
_entity_poly.pdbx_strand_id
1 'polypeptide(L)'
;MEFRDEPVELLAADAKSLDGVDVLFLAGSAAQAGEIAKLAFPRGVRLIVDLSGRFADEIDVPLVLTSVNPAAVAALPARALVAVPDAATAIAAAALAPIAAAAGIARVHASTYESASGMGKSGMDELGKQIKELFNYRSADAELFPRSLAFNALPRVGPFSKGGFTEAERFFARGLNRLLGGGDVGPKVTATRAWIPAFSGLAVSLVVDLKRPLPIDEARTLLAAHDSIEVVDDPAEDEFPVSGET
;
A
#
# COMPACT_ATOMS: atom_id res chain seq x y z
N MET A 1 17.07 -15.29 12.97
CA MET A 1 16.32 -15.05 11.71
C MET A 1 17.09 -15.75 10.60
N GLU A 2 16.41 -16.32 9.61
CA GLU A 2 17.08 -16.94 8.44
C GLU A 2 16.80 -16.10 7.21
N PHE A 3 17.80 -15.93 6.36
CA PHE A 3 17.68 -15.29 5.06
C PHE A 3 18.46 -16.11 4.03
N ARG A 4 17.79 -16.63 3.00
CA ARG A 4 18.35 -17.54 1.98
C ARG A 4 19.04 -18.77 2.59
N ASP A 5 18.38 -19.39 3.57
CA ASP A 5 18.84 -20.56 4.32
C ASP A 5 20.11 -20.31 5.19
N GLU A 6 20.49 -19.04 5.37
CA GLU A 6 21.59 -18.65 6.25
C GLU A 6 21.07 -17.95 7.51
N PRO A 7 21.62 -18.26 8.70
CA PRO A 7 21.25 -17.56 9.92
C PRO A 7 21.76 -16.12 9.89
N VAL A 8 20.86 -15.16 10.10
CA VAL A 8 21.20 -13.73 10.19
C VAL A 8 21.04 -13.26 11.63
N GLU A 9 22.09 -12.66 12.18
CA GLU A 9 22.07 -12.04 13.49
C GLU A 9 21.19 -10.77 13.45
N LEU A 10 20.29 -10.63 14.43
CA LEU A 10 19.49 -9.42 14.60
C LEU A 10 20.25 -8.46 15.51
N LEU A 11 20.57 -7.30 15.00
CA LEU A 11 21.22 -6.22 15.74
C LEU A 11 20.19 -5.23 16.27
N ALA A 12 20.53 -4.55 17.36
CA ALA A 12 19.74 -3.39 17.81
C ALA A 12 19.80 -2.29 16.76
N ALA A 13 18.64 -1.69 16.45
CA ALA A 13 18.57 -0.57 15.53
C ALA A 13 19.01 0.72 16.25
N ASP A 14 20.31 0.95 16.30
CA ASP A 14 20.96 2.10 16.93
C ASP A 14 21.95 2.79 15.99
N ALA A 15 22.59 3.84 16.48
CA ALA A 15 23.53 4.61 15.68
C ALA A 15 24.75 3.77 15.21
N LYS A 16 25.17 2.76 15.98
CA LYS A 16 26.33 1.92 15.66
C LYS A 16 26.00 0.92 14.55
N SER A 17 24.80 0.39 14.52
CA SER A 17 24.35 -0.56 13.49
C SER A 17 24.22 0.09 12.10
N LEU A 18 24.25 1.42 12.03
CA LEU A 18 24.20 2.20 10.79
C LEU A 18 25.58 2.52 10.20
N ASP A 19 26.66 2.20 10.90
CA ASP A 19 28.03 2.45 10.40
C ASP A 19 28.32 1.58 9.16
N GLY A 20 28.68 2.22 8.04
CA GLY A 20 28.93 1.53 6.77
C GLY A 20 27.69 1.14 5.96
N VAL A 21 26.51 1.58 6.37
CA VAL A 21 25.26 1.35 5.62
C VAL A 21 25.07 2.45 4.57
N ASP A 22 24.99 2.09 3.30
CA ASP A 22 24.68 2.99 2.20
C ASP A 22 23.18 3.20 2.01
N VAL A 23 22.37 2.12 2.11
CA VAL A 23 20.93 2.11 1.89
C VAL A 23 20.23 1.52 3.11
N LEU A 24 19.24 2.25 3.62
CA LEU A 24 18.44 1.86 4.78
C LEU A 24 16.97 1.72 4.39
N PHE A 25 16.39 0.54 4.64
CA PHE A 25 14.96 0.29 4.51
C PHE A 25 14.29 0.38 5.89
N LEU A 26 13.32 1.28 6.02
CA LEU A 26 12.53 1.45 7.23
C LEU A 26 11.22 0.66 7.11
N ALA A 27 11.23 -0.59 7.56
CA ALA A 27 10.09 -1.52 7.46
C ALA A 27 9.41 -1.82 8.81
N GLY A 28 9.79 -1.13 9.88
CA GLY A 28 9.21 -1.24 11.21
C GLY A 28 7.99 -0.34 11.40
N SER A 29 7.67 -0.05 12.67
CA SER A 29 6.60 0.91 12.98
C SER A 29 6.98 2.35 12.58
N ALA A 30 5.98 3.18 12.28
CA ALA A 30 6.20 4.59 11.92
C ALA A 30 6.99 5.36 13.01
N ALA A 31 6.77 5.05 14.29
CA ALA A 31 7.50 5.67 15.39
C ALA A 31 8.99 5.29 15.37
N GLN A 32 9.31 4.01 15.24
CA GLN A 32 10.69 3.53 15.13
C GLN A 32 11.39 4.08 13.89
N ALA A 33 10.69 4.08 12.74
CA ALA A 33 11.22 4.63 11.49
C ALA A 33 11.64 6.10 11.65
N GLY A 34 10.82 6.91 12.32
CA GLY A 34 11.14 8.32 12.58
C GLY A 34 12.38 8.53 13.45
N GLU A 35 12.60 7.67 14.45
CA GLU A 35 13.81 7.77 15.30
C GLU A 35 15.07 7.30 14.57
N ILE A 36 15.01 6.18 13.85
CA ILE A 36 16.15 5.65 13.11
C ILE A 36 16.55 6.58 11.96
N ALA A 37 15.59 7.15 11.24
CA ALA A 37 15.87 8.09 10.15
C ALA A 37 16.71 9.30 10.61
N LYS A 38 16.48 9.82 11.82
CA LYS A 38 17.27 10.93 12.40
C LYS A 38 18.74 10.56 12.59
N LEU A 39 19.05 9.30 12.83
CA LEU A 39 20.40 8.80 13.06
C LEU A 39 21.12 8.47 11.76
N ALA A 40 20.40 8.19 10.68
CA ALA A 40 20.94 7.60 9.47
C ALA A 40 21.88 8.53 8.69
N PHE A 41 21.43 9.74 8.34
CA PHE A 41 22.27 10.67 7.57
C PHE A 41 23.57 11.10 8.26
N PRO A 42 23.60 11.36 9.59
CA PRO A 42 24.87 11.63 10.30
C PRO A 42 25.85 10.46 10.26
N ARG A 43 25.39 9.23 10.05
CA ARG A 43 26.20 8.00 9.94
C ARG A 43 26.63 7.66 8.52
N GLY A 44 26.30 8.50 7.54
CA GLY A 44 26.77 8.31 6.16
C GLY A 44 25.78 7.54 5.27
N VAL A 45 24.60 7.15 5.77
CA VAL A 45 23.54 6.55 4.94
C VAL A 45 23.20 7.51 3.80
N ARG A 46 23.19 7.02 2.59
CA ARG A 46 22.95 7.81 1.37
C ARG A 46 21.50 7.80 0.93
N LEU A 47 20.84 6.66 1.09
CA LEU A 47 19.43 6.51 0.72
C LEU A 47 18.64 5.87 1.86
N ILE A 48 17.54 6.51 2.24
CA ILE A 48 16.55 5.96 3.16
C ILE A 48 15.28 5.68 2.36
N VAL A 49 14.79 4.44 2.41
CA VAL A 49 13.53 4.02 1.78
C VAL A 49 12.52 3.71 2.88
N ASP A 50 11.51 4.57 3.00
CA ASP A 50 10.46 4.41 4.00
C ASP A 50 9.32 3.53 3.49
N LEU A 51 9.18 2.35 4.09
CA LEU A 51 8.09 1.39 3.89
C LEU A 51 7.10 1.43 5.06
N SER A 52 7.41 2.21 6.12
CA SER A 52 6.59 2.27 7.34
C SER A 52 5.40 3.22 7.23
N GLY A 53 5.36 4.03 6.17
CA GLY A 53 4.39 5.11 5.97
C GLY A 53 4.66 6.36 6.82
N ARG A 54 5.75 6.40 7.61
CA ARG A 54 6.06 7.54 8.49
C ARG A 54 6.21 8.85 7.71
N PHE A 55 6.81 8.80 6.53
CA PHE A 55 7.13 9.95 5.72
C PHE A 55 6.25 10.11 4.48
N ALA A 56 5.27 9.23 4.27
CA ALA A 56 4.45 9.20 3.07
C ALA A 56 3.61 10.48 2.85
N ASP A 57 3.26 11.19 3.92
CA ASP A 57 2.49 12.44 3.87
C ASP A 57 3.36 13.70 3.88
N GLU A 58 4.66 13.58 4.10
CA GLU A 58 5.55 14.75 4.14
C GLU A 58 5.76 15.27 2.71
N ILE A 59 5.48 16.57 2.52
CA ILE A 59 5.47 17.18 1.19
C ILE A 59 6.85 17.22 0.54
N ASP A 60 7.90 17.37 1.38
CA ASP A 60 9.30 17.44 0.94
C ASP A 60 9.93 16.06 0.72
N VAL A 61 9.19 14.98 1.06
CA VAL A 61 9.65 13.60 0.84
C VAL A 61 9.01 13.07 -0.43
N PRO A 62 9.79 12.70 -1.45
CA PRO A 62 9.25 12.09 -2.66
C PRO A 62 8.50 10.79 -2.33
N LEU A 63 7.24 10.68 -2.80
CA LEU A 63 6.50 9.43 -2.81
C LEU A 63 6.80 8.70 -4.11
N VAL A 64 7.46 7.54 -4.02
CA VAL A 64 8.00 6.83 -5.18
C VAL A 64 7.34 5.47 -5.36
N LEU A 65 6.84 5.25 -6.56
CA LEU A 65 6.44 3.95 -7.08
C LEU A 65 7.03 3.81 -8.48
N THR A 66 8.05 2.99 -8.62
CA THR A 66 8.89 2.93 -9.86
C THR A 66 8.10 2.57 -11.11
N SER A 67 7.01 1.81 -10.97
CA SER A 67 6.08 1.50 -12.07
C SER A 67 5.21 2.70 -12.50
N VAL A 68 5.16 3.77 -11.71
CA VAL A 68 4.31 4.95 -11.98
C VAL A 68 5.14 6.20 -12.25
N ASN A 69 6.13 6.47 -11.39
CA ASN A 69 6.92 7.70 -11.47
C ASN A 69 8.44 7.45 -11.38
N PRO A 70 9.03 6.62 -12.29
CA PRO A 70 10.46 6.28 -12.26
C PRO A 70 11.38 7.51 -12.34
N ALA A 71 10.93 8.58 -13.00
CA ALA A 71 11.67 9.84 -13.09
C ALA A 71 11.94 10.48 -11.72
N ALA A 72 11.09 10.22 -10.72
CA ALA A 72 11.30 10.70 -9.36
C ALA A 72 12.58 10.11 -8.74
N VAL A 73 12.94 8.87 -9.09
CA VAL A 73 14.18 8.23 -8.64
C VAL A 73 15.40 8.91 -9.27
N ALA A 74 15.34 9.20 -10.57
CA ALA A 74 16.45 9.84 -11.31
C ALA A 74 16.71 11.29 -10.82
N ALA A 75 15.72 11.92 -10.24
CA ALA A 75 15.81 13.29 -9.71
C ALA A 75 16.31 13.36 -8.26
N LEU A 76 16.58 12.22 -7.59
CA LEU A 76 17.00 12.21 -6.19
C LEU A 76 18.38 12.83 -6.01
N PRO A 77 18.59 13.64 -4.96
CA PRO A 77 19.93 14.13 -4.61
C PRO A 77 20.82 12.99 -4.11
N ALA A 78 22.14 13.27 -3.97
CA ALA A 78 23.13 12.28 -3.51
C ALA A 78 22.82 11.68 -2.12
N ARG A 79 22.03 12.39 -1.32
CA ARG A 79 21.44 11.89 -0.06
C ARG A 79 19.95 12.14 -0.09
N ALA A 80 19.17 11.08 0.01
CA ALA A 80 17.73 11.16 -0.14
C ALA A 80 17.00 10.29 0.86
N LEU A 81 15.81 10.75 1.27
CA LEU A 81 14.78 9.95 1.90
C LEU A 81 13.61 9.90 0.93
N VAL A 82 13.13 8.70 0.63
CA VAL A 82 11.95 8.48 -0.21
C VAL A 82 10.93 7.67 0.57
N ALA A 83 9.66 7.95 0.36
CA ALA A 83 8.56 7.14 0.87
C ALA A 83 7.98 6.26 -0.24
N VAL A 84 7.52 5.08 0.15
CA VAL A 84 6.81 4.13 -0.73
C VAL A 84 5.33 4.13 -0.32
N PRO A 85 4.38 4.14 -1.26
CA PRO A 85 2.97 4.05 -0.94
C PRO A 85 2.63 2.70 -0.29
N ASP A 86 1.55 2.64 0.46
CA ASP A 86 1.01 1.37 0.94
C ASP A 86 0.49 0.51 -0.23
N ALA A 87 0.29 -0.79 0.01
CA ALA A 87 -0.06 -1.74 -1.05
C ALA A 87 -1.34 -1.35 -1.80
N ALA A 88 -2.38 -0.89 -1.11
CA ALA A 88 -3.63 -0.48 -1.76
C ALA A 88 -3.42 0.73 -2.68
N THR A 89 -2.67 1.73 -2.21
CA THR A 89 -2.31 2.90 -3.01
C THR A 89 -1.44 2.52 -4.21
N ALA A 90 -0.47 1.62 -4.01
CA ALA A 90 0.42 1.16 -5.07
C ALA A 90 -0.35 0.44 -6.19
N ILE A 91 -1.22 -0.51 -5.84
CA ILE A 91 -2.05 -1.25 -6.81
C ILE A 91 -2.95 -0.29 -7.59
N ALA A 92 -3.67 0.60 -6.89
CA ALA A 92 -4.54 1.58 -7.53
C ALA A 92 -3.76 2.54 -8.45
N ALA A 93 -2.59 3.03 -8.01
CA ALA A 93 -1.76 3.92 -8.80
C ALA A 93 -1.20 3.23 -10.06
N ALA A 94 -0.73 1.98 -9.96
CA ALA A 94 -0.23 1.21 -11.09
C ALA A 94 -1.33 1.03 -12.14
N ALA A 95 -2.54 0.63 -11.73
CA ALA A 95 -3.67 0.45 -12.63
C ALA A 95 -4.16 1.78 -13.26
N LEU A 96 -4.12 2.88 -12.52
CA LEU A 96 -4.65 4.15 -12.99
C LEU A 96 -3.64 5.03 -13.74
N ALA A 97 -2.33 4.81 -13.57
CA ALA A 97 -1.32 5.64 -14.21
C ALA A 97 -1.42 5.66 -15.76
N PRO A 98 -1.52 4.52 -16.47
CA PRO A 98 -1.68 4.53 -17.92
C PRO A 98 -3.00 5.19 -18.36
N ILE A 99 -4.08 5.01 -17.63
CA ILE A 99 -5.38 5.65 -17.88
C ILE A 99 -5.29 7.16 -17.67
N ALA A 100 -4.63 7.59 -16.59
CA ALA A 100 -4.43 9.01 -16.29
C ALA A 100 -3.59 9.71 -17.37
N ALA A 101 -2.56 9.05 -17.88
CA ALA A 101 -1.74 9.58 -18.98
C ALA A 101 -2.55 9.74 -20.28
N ALA A 102 -3.38 8.76 -20.63
CA ALA A 102 -4.17 8.75 -21.85
C ALA A 102 -5.36 9.71 -21.82
N ALA A 103 -6.16 9.70 -20.76
CA ALA A 103 -7.45 10.41 -20.71
C ALA A 103 -7.55 11.48 -19.62
N GLY A 104 -6.59 11.48 -18.66
CA GLY A 104 -6.72 12.26 -17.43
C GLY A 104 -7.84 11.74 -16.54
N ILE A 105 -7.65 11.83 -15.23
CA ILE A 105 -8.66 11.41 -14.25
C ILE A 105 -9.10 12.64 -13.45
N ALA A 106 -10.41 12.86 -13.36
CA ALA A 106 -11.00 13.94 -12.58
C ALA A 106 -11.30 13.50 -11.15
N ARG A 107 -11.83 12.27 -11.00
CA ARG A 107 -12.21 11.71 -9.70
C ARG A 107 -11.95 10.21 -9.65
N VAL A 108 -11.60 9.72 -8.47
CA VAL A 108 -11.52 8.30 -8.14
C VAL A 108 -12.35 8.04 -6.90
N HIS A 109 -13.19 7.02 -6.94
CA HIS A 109 -13.76 6.40 -5.77
C HIS A 109 -13.24 4.96 -5.68
N ALA A 110 -12.65 4.59 -4.53
CA ALA A 110 -12.08 3.28 -4.31
C ALA A 110 -12.77 2.55 -3.15
N SER A 111 -12.94 1.24 -3.31
CA SER A 111 -13.24 0.33 -2.19
C SER A 111 -12.15 -0.72 -2.12
N THR A 112 -11.47 -0.84 -0.97
CA THR A 112 -10.43 -1.84 -0.77
C THR A 112 -10.96 -3.01 0.07
N TYR A 113 -10.50 -4.20 -0.27
CA TYR A 113 -10.80 -5.45 0.42
C TYR A 113 -9.48 -6.04 0.88
N GLU A 114 -9.15 -5.80 2.17
CA GLU A 114 -7.84 -6.08 2.74
C GLU A 114 -7.87 -7.33 3.60
N SER A 115 -7.00 -8.27 3.29
CA SER A 115 -6.89 -9.53 4.03
C SER A 115 -6.12 -9.37 5.35
N ALA A 116 -6.21 -10.39 6.19
CA ALA A 116 -5.51 -10.45 7.47
C ALA A 116 -3.98 -10.32 7.34
N SER A 117 -3.40 -10.70 6.19
CA SER A 117 -1.96 -10.55 5.93
C SER A 117 -1.47 -9.11 5.94
N GLY A 118 -2.37 -8.11 5.78
CA GLY A 118 -2.04 -6.69 5.97
C GLY A 118 -1.55 -6.35 7.39
N MET A 119 -1.90 -7.18 8.38
CA MET A 119 -1.36 -7.13 9.75
C MET A 119 -0.21 -8.14 9.98
N GLY A 120 0.36 -8.66 8.89
CA GLY A 120 1.43 -9.66 8.94
C GLY A 120 0.97 -11.01 9.47
N LYS A 121 1.95 -11.84 9.88
CA LYS A 121 1.68 -13.18 10.43
C LYS A 121 0.69 -13.14 11.61
N SER A 122 0.83 -12.16 12.49
CA SER A 122 -0.04 -12.03 13.67
C SER A 122 -1.51 -11.83 13.30
N GLY A 123 -1.81 -11.08 12.23
CA GLY A 123 -3.18 -10.91 11.73
C GLY A 123 -3.77 -12.22 11.17
N MET A 124 -2.96 -12.97 10.42
CA MET A 124 -3.37 -14.29 9.91
C MET A 124 -3.59 -15.29 11.04
N ASP A 125 -2.70 -15.33 12.05
CA ASP A 125 -2.82 -16.19 13.22
C ASP A 125 -4.09 -15.84 14.02
N GLU A 126 -4.40 -14.55 14.21
CA GLU A 126 -5.62 -14.10 14.89
C GLU A 126 -6.89 -14.52 14.12
N LEU A 127 -6.93 -14.32 12.80
CA LEU A 127 -8.06 -14.76 11.99
C LEU A 127 -8.27 -16.29 12.10
N GLY A 128 -7.20 -17.07 12.04
CA GLY A 128 -7.26 -18.52 12.21
C GLY A 128 -7.79 -18.94 13.59
N LYS A 129 -7.35 -18.25 14.66
CA LYS A 129 -7.84 -18.46 16.02
C LYS A 129 -9.34 -18.13 16.12
N GLN A 130 -9.77 -16.98 15.58
CA GLN A 130 -11.17 -16.56 15.59
C GLN A 130 -12.08 -17.56 14.87
N ILE A 131 -11.68 -18.05 13.69
CA ILE A 131 -12.41 -19.06 12.93
C ILE A 131 -12.58 -20.35 13.78
N LYS A 132 -11.48 -20.82 14.37
CA LYS A 132 -11.49 -22.02 15.21
C LYS A 132 -12.40 -21.87 16.43
N GLU A 133 -12.37 -20.73 17.13
CA GLU A 133 -13.23 -20.50 18.30
C GLU A 133 -14.72 -20.48 17.91
N LEU A 134 -15.08 -19.82 16.80
CA LEU A 134 -16.46 -19.80 16.32
C LEU A 134 -16.98 -21.17 15.91
N PHE A 135 -16.16 -22.01 15.28
CA PHE A 135 -16.54 -23.41 14.98
C PHE A 135 -16.69 -24.27 16.23
N ASN A 136 -16.05 -23.91 17.34
CA ASN A 136 -16.20 -24.56 18.64
C ASN A 136 -17.30 -23.90 19.49
N TYR A 137 -18.17 -23.07 18.89
CA TYR A 137 -19.25 -22.36 19.59
C TYR A 137 -18.76 -21.47 20.75
N ARG A 138 -17.56 -20.88 20.61
CA ARG A 138 -16.97 -19.94 21.56
C ARG A 138 -16.98 -18.53 21.01
N SER A 139 -16.86 -17.53 21.88
CA SER A 139 -16.63 -16.17 21.45
C SER A 139 -15.25 -16.01 20.82
N ALA A 140 -15.18 -15.28 19.71
CA ALA A 140 -13.92 -14.92 19.07
C ALA A 140 -13.54 -13.48 19.45
N ASP A 141 -12.56 -13.34 20.31
CA ASP A 141 -12.04 -12.03 20.72
C ASP A 141 -11.18 -11.42 19.63
N ALA A 142 -11.20 -10.08 19.56
CA ALA A 142 -10.38 -9.29 18.65
C ALA A 142 -9.27 -8.60 19.46
N GLU A 143 -8.02 -8.84 19.06
CA GLU A 143 -6.83 -8.26 19.69
C GLU A 143 -6.16 -7.22 18.78
N LEU A 144 -5.97 -7.54 17.50
CA LEU A 144 -5.34 -6.67 16.48
C LEU A 144 -6.38 -5.93 15.64
N PHE A 145 -7.46 -6.62 15.28
CA PHE A 145 -8.54 -6.01 14.51
C PHE A 145 -9.50 -5.23 15.42
N PRO A 146 -10.22 -4.22 14.89
CA PRO A 146 -11.15 -3.42 15.71
C PRO A 146 -12.34 -4.22 16.25
N ARG A 147 -12.66 -5.36 15.63
CA ARG A 147 -13.66 -6.35 16.03
C ARG A 147 -13.28 -7.71 15.46
N SER A 148 -13.98 -8.78 15.83
CA SER A 148 -13.78 -10.09 15.22
C SER A 148 -13.92 -9.99 13.71
N LEU A 149 -12.86 -10.43 13.00
CA LEU A 149 -12.79 -10.40 11.54
C LEU A 149 -13.44 -11.66 10.92
N ALA A 150 -13.36 -12.81 11.61
CA ALA A 150 -13.93 -14.05 11.12
C ALA A 150 -15.42 -13.88 10.76
N PHE A 151 -15.76 -14.18 9.50
CA PHE A 151 -17.10 -14.04 8.90
C PHE A 151 -17.67 -12.61 8.89
N ASN A 152 -16.81 -11.57 8.99
CA ASN A 152 -17.19 -10.16 8.94
C ASN A 152 -16.42 -9.40 7.88
N ALA A 153 -17.01 -8.29 7.39
CA ALA A 153 -16.30 -7.22 6.70
C ALA A 153 -16.28 -6.00 7.62
N LEU A 154 -15.09 -5.47 7.90
CA LEU A 154 -14.90 -4.36 8.84
C LEU A 154 -14.47 -3.11 8.07
N PRO A 155 -15.37 -2.15 7.77
CA PRO A 155 -15.05 -0.95 6.98
C PRO A 155 -14.28 0.08 7.82
N ARG A 156 -13.19 -0.37 8.40
CA ARG A 156 -12.29 0.42 9.23
C ARG A 156 -10.88 -0.17 9.21
N VAL A 157 -10.02 0.38 8.37
CA VAL A 157 -8.58 0.12 8.37
C VAL A 157 -7.89 1.28 9.07
N GLY A 158 -7.13 0.98 10.13
CA GLY A 158 -6.47 1.98 10.96
C GLY A 158 -7.40 2.78 11.89
N PRO A 159 -6.87 3.77 12.62
CA PRO A 159 -7.61 4.61 13.53
C PRO A 159 -8.47 5.65 12.78
N PHE A 160 -9.53 6.11 13.43
CA PHE A 160 -10.29 7.27 12.94
C PHE A 160 -9.50 8.56 13.12
N SER A 161 -9.62 9.45 12.14
CA SER A 161 -9.13 10.82 12.16
C SER A 161 -10.29 11.82 12.20
N LYS A 162 -9.97 13.12 12.24
CA LYS A 162 -11.01 14.18 12.20
C LYS A 162 -11.88 14.06 10.93
N GLY A 163 -13.20 14.21 11.11
CA GLY A 163 -14.15 14.18 10.00
C GLY A 163 -14.69 12.80 9.65
N GLY A 164 -14.43 11.77 10.49
CA GLY A 164 -15.02 10.44 10.33
C GLY A 164 -14.31 9.51 9.36
N PHE A 165 -13.26 9.98 8.68
CA PHE A 165 -12.39 9.13 7.85
C PHE A 165 -11.36 8.40 8.71
N THR A 166 -10.89 7.25 8.26
CA THR A 166 -9.70 6.62 8.85
C THR A 166 -8.43 7.28 8.32
N GLU A 167 -7.32 7.10 9.06
CA GLU A 167 -6.00 7.55 8.57
C GLU A 167 -5.64 6.84 7.28
N ALA A 168 -5.91 5.53 7.17
CA ALA A 168 -5.63 4.77 5.98
C ALA A 168 -6.39 5.28 4.73
N GLU A 169 -7.65 5.68 4.87
CA GLU A 169 -8.42 6.31 3.77
C GLU A 169 -7.81 7.64 3.34
N ARG A 170 -7.33 8.43 4.29
CA ARG A 170 -6.65 9.70 3.99
C ARG A 170 -5.30 9.51 3.33
N PHE A 171 -4.50 8.54 3.80
CA PHE A 171 -3.22 8.20 3.18
C PHE A 171 -3.42 7.72 1.75
N PHE A 172 -4.38 6.83 1.52
CA PHE A 172 -4.74 6.38 0.19
C PHE A 172 -5.11 7.55 -0.73
N ALA A 173 -6.02 8.41 -0.28
CA ALA A 173 -6.50 9.55 -1.08
C ALA A 173 -5.36 10.52 -1.44
N ARG A 174 -4.50 10.87 -0.48
CA ARG A 174 -3.36 11.78 -0.72
C ARG A 174 -2.28 11.12 -1.56
N GLY A 175 -1.93 9.87 -1.24
CA GLY A 175 -0.92 9.11 -1.96
C GLY A 175 -1.29 8.94 -3.44
N LEU A 176 -2.53 8.55 -3.72
CA LEU A 176 -3.00 8.38 -5.08
C LEU A 176 -3.05 9.72 -5.84
N ASN A 177 -3.52 10.81 -5.20
CA ASN A 177 -3.48 12.14 -5.80
C ASN A 177 -2.04 12.53 -6.16
N ARG A 178 -1.07 12.35 -5.24
CA ARG A 178 0.36 12.68 -5.46
C ARG A 178 0.97 11.89 -6.61
N LEU A 179 0.70 10.60 -6.69
CA LEU A 179 1.24 9.72 -7.74
C LEU A 179 0.64 10.01 -9.13
N LEU A 180 -0.61 10.47 -9.18
CA LEU A 180 -1.33 10.74 -10.44
C LEU A 180 -1.36 12.23 -10.84
N GLY A 181 -0.40 13.02 -10.38
CA GLY A 181 -0.23 14.41 -10.82
C GLY A 181 -0.03 15.43 -9.70
N GLY A 182 -0.49 15.13 -8.50
CA GLY A 182 -0.33 15.97 -7.31
C GLY A 182 -1.17 17.25 -7.28
N GLY A 183 -1.42 17.77 -6.09
CA GLY A 183 -2.11 19.03 -5.84
C GLY A 183 -3.48 19.12 -6.51
N ASP A 184 -3.74 20.27 -7.14
CA ASP A 184 -5.00 20.51 -7.87
C ASP A 184 -5.04 19.83 -9.25
N VAL A 185 -3.92 19.32 -9.74
CA VAL A 185 -3.81 18.62 -11.04
C VAL A 185 -4.22 17.17 -10.92
N GLY A 186 -3.89 16.54 -9.79
CA GLY A 186 -4.27 15.17 -9.47
C GLY A 186 -5.78 14.99 -9.29
N PRO A 187 -6.28 13.74 -9.33
CA PRO A 187 -7.69 13.45 -9.18
C PRO A 187 -8.21 13.77 -7.76
N LYS A 188 -9.50 14.09 -7.66
CA LYS A 188 -10.19 14.06 -6.36
C LYS A 188 -10.41 12.60 -5.96
N VAL A 189 -9.89 12.18 -4.83
CA VAL A 189 -9.94 10.78 -4.40
C VAL A 189 -10.76 10.64 -3.13
N THR A 190 -11.64 9.63 -3.11
CA THR A 190 -12.33 9.13 -1.92
C THR A 190 -12.15 7.63 -1.84
N ALA A 191 -12.08 7.09 -0.62
CA ALA A 191 -11.94 5.66 -0.43
C ALA A 191 -12.77 5.17 0.76
N THR A 192 -13.21 3.92 0.68
CA THR A 192 -13.63 3.11 1.82
C THR A 192 -12.68 1.92 1.91
N ARG A 193 -12.02 1.75 3.05
CA ARG A 193 -11.09 0.66 3.27
C ARG A 193 -11.66 -0.34 4.26
N ALA A 194 -11.68 -1.63 3.87
CA ALA A 194 -12.30 -2.67 4.68
C ALA A 194 -11.39 -3.89 4.83
N TRP A 195 -11.29 -4.41 6.06
CA TRP A 195 -10.79 -5.76 6.31
C TRP A 195 -11.84 -6.79 5.92
N ILE A 196 -11.40 -7.85 5.24
CA ILE A 196 -12.22 -9.01 4.90
C ILE A 196 -11.63 -10.30 5.51
N PRO A 197 -12.44 -11.35 5.73
CA PRO A 197 -11.99 -12.58 6.39
C PRO A 197 -11.24 -13.52 5.42
N ALA A 198 -10.30 -12.96 4.65
CA ALA A 198 -9.34 -13.68 3.83
C ALA A 198 -7.98 -13.69 4.53
N PHE A 199 -7.19 -14.76 4.34
CA PHE A 199 -5.85 -14.84 4.93
C PHE A 199 -4.84 -13.96 4.21
N SER A 200 -4.85 -13.95 2.88
CA SER A 200 -3.92 -13.21 2.03
C SER A 200 -4.63 -12.56 0.85
N GLY A 201 -3.92 -11.69 0.15
CA GLY A 201 -4.43 -10.96 -0.99
C GLY A 201 -4.98 -9.57 -0.64
N LEU A 202 -5.14 -8.76 -1.66
CA LEU A 202 -5.72 -7.42 -1.59
C LEU A 202 -6.46 -7.14 -2.89
N ALA A 203 -7.72 -6.77 -2.80
CA ALA A 203 -8.49 -6.32 -3.96
C ALA A 203 -8.88 -4.84 -3.82
N VAL A 204 -8.95 -4.16 -4.95
CA VAL A 204 -9.38 -2.76 -5.02
C VAL A 204 -10.40 -2.61 -6.15
N SER A 205 -11.61 -2.17 -5.81
CA SER A 205 -12.61 -1.76 -6.79
C SER A 205 -12.48 -0.25 -7.03
N LEU A 206 -12.39 0.16 -8.29
CA LEU A 206 -12.16 1.55 -8.68
C LEU A 206 -13.28 2.03 -9.59
N VAL A 207 -13.89 3.17 -9.23
CA VAL A 207 -14.78 3.95 -10.11
C VAL A 207 -14.08 5.26 -10.44
N VAL A 208 -13.95 5.58 -11.73
CA VAL A 208 -13.18 6.74 -12.18
C VAL A 208 -14.01 7.63 -13.11
N ASP A 209 -13.94 8.95 -12.88
CA ASP A 209 -14.42 9.95 -13.81
C ASP A 209 -13.24 10.45 -14.65
N LEU A 210 -13.27 10.21 -15.96
CA LEU A 210 -12.22 10.64 -16.87
C LEU A 210 -12.43 12.09 -17.30
N LYS A 211 -11.31 12.79 -17.60
CA LYS A 211 -11.36 14.16 -18.17
C LYS A 211 -11.65 14.15 -19.68
N ARG A 212 -11.32 13.04 -20.36
CA ARG A 212 -11.59 12.80 -21.78
C ARG A 212 -12.12 11.38 -21.97
N PRO A 213 -12.98 11.13 -22.97
CA PRO A 213 -13.44 9.79 -23.28
C PRO A 213 -12.25 8.84 -23.58
N LEU A 214 -12.35 7.61 -23.12
CA LEU A 214 -11.41 6.52 -23.41
C LEU A 214 -12.24 5.27 -23.73
N PRO A 215 -12.18 4.73 -24.95
CA PRO A 215 -12.84 3.48 -25.29
C PRO A 215 -12.31 2.30 -24.47
N ILE A 216 -13.18 1.32 -24.18
CA ILE A 216 -12.83 0.17 -23.32
C ILE A 216 -11.67 -0.63 -23.90
N ASP A 217 -11.67 -0.87 -25.23
CA ASP A 217 -10.60 -1.66 -25.88
C ASP A 217 -9.25 -0.93 -25.84
N GLU A 218 -9.27 0.41 -25.91
CA GLU A 218 -8.07 1.22 -25.73
C GLU A 218 -7.57 1.13 -24.28
N ALA A 219 -8.49 1.20 -23.29
CA ALA A 219 -8.13 1.04 -21.88
C ALA A 219 -7.51 -0.33 -21.60
N ARG A 220 -8.09 -1.42 -22.11
CA ARG A 220 -7.53 -2.77 -22.03
C ARG A 220 -6.12 -2.85 -22.63
N THR A 221 -5.94 -2.29 -23.81
CA THR A 221 -4.64 -2.24 -24.48
C THR A 221 -3.59 -1.51 -23.66
N LEU A 222 -3.94 -0.36 -23.07
CA LEU A 222 -3.04 0.42 -22.21
C LEU A 222 -2.66 -0.34 -20.96
N LEU A 223 -3.61 -1.04 -20.32
CA LEU A 223 -3.35 -1.84 -19.13
C LEU A 223 -2.47 -3.05 -19.47
N ALA A 224 -2.75 -3.77 -20.54
CA ALA A 224 -1.99 -4.93 -20.97
C ALA A 224 -0.54 -4.59 -21.41
N ALA A 225 -0.29 -3.36 -21.81
CA ALA A 225 1.05 -2.89 -22.16
C ALA A 225 1.91 -2.52 -20.95
N HIS A 226 1.37 -2.55 -19.74
CA HIS A 226 2.08 -2.16 -18.53
C HIS A 226 2.70 -3.39 -17.86
N ASP A 227 4.03 -3.41 -17.68
CA ASP A 227 4.81 -4.57 -17.19
C ASP A 227 4.36 -5.14 -15.82
N SER A 228 3.67 -4.34 -15.01
CA SER A 228 3.21 -4.74 -13.67
C SER A 228 1.72 -5.11 -13.63
N ILE A 229 1.05 -5.24 -14.79
CA ILE A 229 -0.39 -5.50 -14.87
C ILE A 229 -0.62 -6.72 -15.77
N GLU A 230 -1.33 -7.68 -15.23
CA GLU A 230 -1.98 -8.74 -16.01
C GLU A 230 -3.46 -8.41 -16.14
N VAL A 231 -3.97 -8.44 -17.38
CA VAL A 231 -5.39 -8.20 -17.64
C VAL A 231 -6.09 -9.54 -17.73
N VAL A 232 -6.94 -9.85 -16.75
CA VAL A 232 -7.78 -11.04 -16.69
C VAL A 232 -9.22 -10.58 -16.79
N ASP A 233 -9.80 -10.60 -18.00
CA ASP A 233 -11.12 -10.07 -18.30
C ASP A 233 -11.70 -10.77 -19.55
N ASP A 234 -12.02 -12.05 -19.43
CA ASP A 234 -12.73 -12.81 -20.44
C ASP A 234 -14.04 -13.43 -19.89
N PRO A 235 -15.16 -12.68 -19.93
CA PRO A 235 -16.43 -13.16 -19.43
C PRO A 235 -16.98 -14.41 -20.18
N ALA A 236 -16.49 -14.70 -21.40
CA ALA A 236 -16.94 -15.86 -22.15
C ALA A 236 -16.33 -17.15 -21.60
N GLU A 237 -15.11 -17.06 -21.08
CA GLU A 237 -14.39 -18.17 -20.45
C GLU A 237 -14.49 -18.14 -18.90
N ASP A 238 -15.34 -17.26 -18.35
CA ASP A 238 -15.51 -17.05 -16.89
C ASP A 238 -14.20 -16.62 -16.19
N GLU A 239 -13.34 -15.89 -16.92
CA GLU A 239 -12.08 -15.39 -16.39
C GLU A 239 -12.24 -14.00 -15.75
N PHE A 240 -11.84 -13.89 -14.49
CA PHE A 240 -11.84 -12.65 -13.71
C PHE A 240 -10.74 -12.67 -12.65
N PRO A 241 -10.26 -11.51 -12.20
CA PRO A 241 -9.17 -11.45 -11.22
C PRO A 241 -9.62 -11.94 -9.84
N VAL A 242 -8.82 -12.79 -9.21
CA VAL A 242 -9.03 -13.34 -7.87
C VAL A 242 -7.87 -12.96 -6.96
N SER A 243 -8.15 -12.32 -5.82
CA SER A 243 -7.13 -11.75 -4.94
C SER A 243 -6.24 -12.77 -4.20
N GLY A 244 -6.57 -14.04 -4.24
CA GLY A 244 -5.82 -15.13 -3.61
C GLY A 244 -5.07 -16.05 -4.58
N GLU A 245 -5.20 -15.81 -5.88
CA GLU A 245 -4.60 -16.62 -6.96
C GLU A 245 -3.58 -15.76 -7.71
N THR A 246 -2.37 -15.62 -7.16
CA THR A 246 -1.25 -14.93 -7.82
C THR A 246 0.03 -15.72 -7.69
#